data_dd6bfd197c65b6323bcf998b981421ce
#
_entry.id   dd6bfd197c65b6323bcf998b981421ce
#
_cell.length_a   1.000
_cell.length_b   1.000
_cell.length_c   1.000
_cell.angle_alpha   90.00
_cell.angle_beta   90.00
_cell.angle_gamma   90.00
#
_symmetry.space_group_name_H-M   'P 1'
#
loop_
_entity.id
_entity.type
_entity.pdbx_description
1 polymer ?
#
loop_
_entity_poly.entity_id
_entity_poly.type
_entity_poly.pdbx_seq_one_letter_code
_entity_poly.pdbx_strand_id
1 'polypeptide(L)'
;MASGHNQYCLGYAQVKHHEWRSAENSSNHLLPKLQVIVKDNPKLKLLDVGAGSGTISASLARYMPEGEVTATDISDEILARAKDYANSQGVTNIKFQNANVFELPFPDSTFDVTHAHQVLCHLDAPVDAIKEMMRVTKPGGTVSLRESDMYMWCIWPEIPALLKFHQLQIKNIEGKGGQGKGGRQLLSWALEAGASRQDITLSFGTWCYSTPEDKKAWGSAMKDRSLTGFAREKAIEMGNATGDELDEMAKAWEQWLETEDSSLGIMNGEALITKR
;
A
#
# COMPACT_ATOMS: atom_id res chain seq x y z
N MET A 1 -27.19 9.57 -3.21
CA MET A 1 -26.42 10.48 -2.30
C MET A 1 -25.03 9.88 -2.27
N ALA A 2 -24.01 10.60 -2.75
CA ALA A 2 -22.64 10.11 -2.70
C ALA A 2 -22.28 9.82 -1.23
N SER A 3 -21.77 8.64 -0.95
CA SER A 3 -21.27 8.25 0.36
C SER A 3 -20.21 9.29 0.75
N GLY A 4 -20.40 9.97 1.89
CA GLY A 4 -19.50 11.02 2.37
C GLY A 4 -18.19 10.47 2.92
N HIS A 5 -17.66 9.40 2.35
CA HIS A 5 -16.40 8.78 2.76
C HIS A 5 -15.21 9.64 2.35
N ASN A 6 -14.33 9.88 3.29
CA ASN A 6 -13.13 10.66 3.06
C ASN A 6 -12.07 9.75 2.43
N GLN A 7 -11.62 10.09 1.20
CA GLN A 7 -10.55 9.40 0.51
C GLN A 7 -9.36 10.35 0.39
N TYR A 8 -8.20 9.89 0.80
CA TYR A 8 -6.97 10.66 0.71
C TYR A 8 -6.20 10.27 -0.55
N CYS A 9 -6.19 11.15 -1.54
CA CYS A 9 -5.38 11.00 -2.75
C CYS A 9 -4.00 11.62 -2.53
N LEU A 10 -2.95 10.81 -2.65
CA LEU A 10 -1.56 11.27 -2.64
C LEU A 10 -1.16 11.75 -4.04
N GLY A 11 -0.59 12.95 -4.16
CA GLY A 11 0.04 13.40 -5.40
C GLY A 11 1.29 12.57 -5.73
N TYR A 12 1.69 12.51 -7.01
CA TYR A 12 2.81 11.67 -7.48
C TYR A 12 4.13 11.88 -6.72
N ALA A 13 4.52 13.12 -6.42
CA ALA A 13 5.73 13.39 -5.65
C ALA A 13 5.76 12.69 -4.28
N GLN A 14 4.57 12.39 -3.73
CA GLN A 14 4.43 11.69 -2.45
C GLN A 14 4.50 10.18 -2.58
N VAL A 15 4.24 9.60 -3.77
CA VAL A 15 4.24 8.16 -4.02
C VAL A 15 5.48 7.65 -4.74
N LYS A 16 6.40 8.53 -5.16
CA LYS A 16 7.63 8.14 -5.86
C LYS A 16 8.43 7.06 -5.13
N HIS A 17 8.50 7.11 -3.81
CA HIS A 17 9.17 6.07 -3.01
C HIS A 17 8.45 4.71 -3.07
N HIS A 18 7.22 4.65 -3.60
CA HIS A 18 6.50 3.40 -3.83
C HIS A 18 7.02 2.65 -5.07
N GLU A 19 7.81 3.29 -5.95
CA GLU A 19 8.36 2.66 -7.15
C GLU A 19 9.33 1.50 -6.82
N TRP A 20 9.87 1.46 -5.60
CA TRP A 20 10.64 0.33 -5.07
C TRP A 20 9.81 -0.94 -4.85
N ARG A 21 8.47 -0.81 -4.75
CA ARG A 21 7.59 -1.93 -4.44
C ARG A 21 7.40 -2.84 -5.65
N SER A 22 7.31 -4.14 -5.35
CA SER A 22 7.02 -5.18 -6.33
C SER A 22 6.14 -6.25 -5.69
N ALA A 23 5.70 -7.26 -6.45
CA ALA A 23 4.98 -8.39 -5.90
C ALA A 23 5.82 -9.15 -4.87
N GLU A 24 7.14 -9.24 -5.08
CA GLU A 24 8.07 -9.99 -4.25
C GLU A 24 8.29 -9.36 -2.86
N ASN A 25 8.38 -8.03 -2.79
CA ASN A 25 8.63 -7.33 -1.52
C ASN A 25 7.37 -6.75 -0.85
N SER A 26 6.26 -6.68 -1.60
CA SER A 26 5.04 -6.02 -1.13
C SER A 26 3.77 -6.88 -1.19
N SER A 27 3.81 -8.03 -1.88
CA SER A 27 2.67 -8.95 -1.99
C SER A 27 3.11 -10.42 -1.93
N ASN A 28 4.27 -10.69 -1.32
CA ASN A 28 4.85 -12.02 -1.22
C ASN A 28 3.93 -13.03 -0.52
N HIS A 29 3.09 -12.59 0.42
CA HIS A 29 2.08 -13.42 1.09
C HIS A 29 1.02 -13.97 0.12
N LEU A 30 0.74 -13.25 -0.98
CA LEU A 30 -0.20 -13.67 -2.03
C LEU A 30 0.45 -14.65 -3.02
N LEU A 31 1.73 -14.53 -3.31
CA LEU A 31 2.38 -15.24 -4.43
C LEU A 31 2.21 -16.76 -4.40
N PRO A 32 2.36 -17.48 -3.27
CA PRO A 32 2.13 -18.93 -3.23
C PRO A 32 0.69 -19.30 -3.61
N LYS A 33 -0.29 -18.54 -3.14
CA LYS A 33 -1.71 -18.76 -3.47
C LYS A 33 -1.98 -18.41 -4.94
N LEU A 34 -1.43 -17.32 -5.44
CA LEU A 34 -1.56 -16.89 -6.83
C LEU A 34 -1.02 -17.94 -7.80
N GLN A 35 0.14 -18.53 -7.51
CA GLN A 35 0.74 -19.59 -8.33
C GLN A 35 -0.16 -20.84 -8.43
N VAL A 36 -0.84 -21.21 -7.34
CA VAL A 36 -1.83 -22.29 -7.37
C VAL A 36 -3.01 -21.91 -8.24
N ILE A 37 -3.58 -20.71 -8.05
CA ILE A 37 -4.73 -20.24 -8.85
C ILE A 37 -4.36 -20.17 -10.34
N VAL A 38 -3.19 -19.66 -10.70
CA VAL A 38 -2.71 -19.59 -12.11
C VAL A 38 -2.60 -20.98 -12.73
N LYS A 39 -2.13 -21.97 -11.98
CA LYS A 39 -2.03 -23.35 -12.47
C LYS A 39 -3.40 -23.96 -12.80
N ASP A 40 -4.40 -23.66 -11.97
CA ASP A 40 -5.75 -24.19 -12.13
C ASP A 40 -6.59 -23.35 -13.12
N ASN A 41 -6.33 -22.04 -13.19
CA ASN A 41 -6.99 -21.09 -14.07
C ASN A 41 -5.95 -20.10 -14.68
N PRO A 42 -5.25 -20.45 -15.76
CA PRO A 42 -4.25 -19.56 -16.38
C PRO A 42 -4.81 -18.20 -16.83
N LYS A 43 -6.11 -18.14 -17.16
CA LYS A 43 -6.80 -16.92 -17.61
C LYS A 43 -7.52 -16.18 -16.48
N LEU A 44 -7.03 -16.31 -15.27
CA LEU A 44 -7.62 -15.63 -14.11
C LEU A 44 -7.66 -14.11 -14.30
N LYS A 45 -8.62 -13.47 -13.63
CA LYS A 45 -8.74 -12.02 -13.54
C LYS A 45 -8.38 -11.55 -12.14
N LEU A 46 -7.40 -10.64 -12.05
CA LEU A 46 -7.00 -10.00 -10.82
C LEU A 46 -7.37 -8.52 -10.85
N LEU A 47 -8.01 -8.04 -9.79
CA LEU A 47 -8.23 -6.62 -9.53
C LEU A 47 -7.20 -6.14 -8.51
N ASP A 48 -6.43 -5.09 -8.86
CA ASP A 48 -5.56 -4.37 -7.93
C ASP A 48 -6.20 -3.01 -7.61
N VAL A 49 -6.63 -2.85 -6.37
CA VAL A 49 -7.36 -1.68 -5.87
C VAL A 49 -6.38 -0.70 -5.25
N GLY A 50 -6.40 0.57 -5.68
CA GLY A 50 -5.44 1.58 -5.23
C GLY A 50 -4.03 1.28 -5.73
N ALA A 51 -3.90 1.00 -7.02
CA ALA A 51 -2.65 0.53 -7.64
C ALA A 51 -1.48 1.53 -7.55
N GLY A 52 -1.75 2.80 -7.28
CA GLY A 52 -0.72 3.82 -7.12
C GLY A 52 0.21 3.90 -8.34
N SER A 53 1.52 3.75 -8.12
CA SER A 53 2.54 3.76 -9.19
C SER A 53 2.45 2.59 -10.18
N GLY A 54 1.59 1.58 -9.93
CA GLY A 54 1.40 0.42 -10.80
C GLY A 54 2.53 -0.61 -10.76
N THR A 55 3.54 -0.43 -9.93
CA THR A 55 4.71 -1.31 -9.86
C THR A 55 4.36 -2.70 -9.34
N ILE A 56 3.49 -2.78 -8.32
CA ILE A 56 2.96 -4.06 -7.81
C ILE A 56 2.08 -4.71 -8.86
N SER A 57 1.13 -3.96 -9.46
CA SER A 57 0.24 -4.47 -10.51
C SER A 57 1.01 -5.06 -11.68
N ALA A 58 2.05 -4.34 -12.18
CA ALA A 58 2.89 -4.81 -13.28
C ALA A 58 3.73 -6.04 -12.89
N SER A 59 4.21 -6.10 -11.64
CA SER A 59 4.92 -7.27 -11.13
C SER A 59 3.98 -8.48 -11.01
N LEU A 60 2.76 -8.32 -10.45
CA LEU A 60 1.74 -9.39 -10.37
C LEU A 60 1.35 -9.91 -11.75
N ALA A 61 1.21 -9.02 -12.75
CA ALA A 61 0.85 -9.41 -14.12
C ALA A 61 1.84 -10.41 -14.74
N ARG A 62 3.13 -10.34 -14.37
CA ARG A 62 4.16 -11.28 -14.84
C ARG A 62 3.99 -12.70 -14.28
N TYR A 63 3.36 -12.86 -13.11
CA TYR A 63 3.05 -14.16 -12.52
C TYR A 63 1.86 -14.85 -13.19
N MET A 64 1.10 -14.13 -14.02
CA MET A 64 -0.10 -14.62 -14.68
C MET A 64 -0.15 -14.22 -16.17
N PRO A 65 0.78 -14.70 -17.00
CA PRO A 65 0.99 -14.21 -18.37
C PRO A 65 -0.20 -14.40 -19.32
N GLU A 66 -1.08 -15.37 -19.07
CA GLU A 66 -2.32 -15.58 -19.82
C GLU A 66 -3.55 -14.94 -19.13
N GLY A 67 -3.39 -14.48 -17.88
CA GLY A 67 -4.44 -13.80 -17.11
C GLY A 67 -4.43 -12.29 -17.38
N GLU A 68 -5.34 -11.59 -16.73
CA GLU A 68 -5.51 -10.14 -16.88
C GLU A 68 -5.52 -9.45 -15.50
N VAL A 69 -4.71 -8.40 -15.34
CA VAL A 69 -4.78 -7.48 -14.20
C VAL A 69 -5.62 -6.27 -14.57
N THR A 70 -6.58 -5.90 -13.73
CA THR A 70 -7.25 -4.60 -13.78
C THR A 70 -6.71 -3.79 -12.59
N ALA A 71 -5.94 -2.75 -12.89
CA ALA A 71 -5.36 -1.84 -11.90
C ALA A 71 -6.26 -0.60 -11.76
N THR A 72 -6.72 -0.31 -10.54
CA THR A 72 -7.61 0.83 -10.29
C THR A 72 -7.00 1.80 -9.28
N ASP A 73 -7.26 3.07 -9.48
CA ASP A 73 -6.96 4.15 -8.54
C ASP A 73 -8.01 5.26 -8.71
N ILE A 74 -8.15 6.14 -7.74
CA ILE A 74 -9.07 7.29 -7.82
C ILE A 74 -8.48 8.45 -8.64
N SER A 75 -7.17 8.46 -8.85
CA SER A 75 -6.44 9.52 -9.55
C SER A 75 -6.09 9.13 -10.98
N ASP A 76 -6.67 9.82 -11.96
CA ASP A 76 -6.33 9.63 -13.38
C ASP A 76 -4.86 9.97 -13.68
N GLU A 77 -4.28 10.95 -12.99
CA GLU A 77 -2.86 11.31 -13.13
C GLU A 77 -1.96 10.14 -12.71
N ILE A 78 -2.27 9.52 -11.57
CA ILE A 78 -1.51 8.37 -11.07
C ILE A 78 -1.67 7.18 -12.01
N LEU A 79 -2.88 6.90 -12.50
CA LEU A 79 -3.13 5.82 -13.46
C LEU A 79 -2.41 6.02 -14.79
N ALA A 80 -2.32 7.25 -15.30
CA ALA A 80 -1.56 7.54 -16.51
C ALA A 80 -0.07 7.16 -16.34
N ARG A 81 0.53 7.51 -15.20
CA ARG A 81 1.93 7.16 -14.87
C ARG A 81 2.12 5.66 -14.65
N ALA A 82 1.18 5.02 -13.98
CA ALA A 82 1.19 3.56 -13.80
C ALA A 82 1.16 2.83 -15.15
N LYS A 83 0.38 3.33 -16.11
CA LYS A 83 0.32 2.83 -17.48
C LYS A 83 1.65 3.01 -18.20
N ASP A 84 2.25 4.21 -18.09
CA ASP A 84 3.56 4.48 -18.70
C ASP A 84 4.66 3.57 -18.11
N TYR A 85 4.61 3.35 -16.79
CA TYR A 85 5.51 2.40 -16.13
C TYR A 85 5.31 0.98 -16.67
N ALA A 86 4.08 0.46 -16.71
CA ALA A 86 3.80 -0.88 -17.21
C ALA A 86 4.27 -1.06 -18.68
N ASN A 87 4.02 -0.06 -19.53
CA ASN A 87 4.48 -0.03 -20.93
C ASN A 87 6.00 -0.07 -21.00
N SER A 88 6.71 0.73 -20.18
CA SER A 88 8.19 0.73 -20.13
C SER A 88 8.77 -0.62 -19.71
N GLN A 89 8.01 -1.39 -18.95
CA GLN A 89 8.36 -2.73 -18.47
C GLN A 89 7.91 -3.85 -19.43
N GLY A 90 7.29 -3.52 -20.57
CA GLY A 90 6.78 -4.50 -21.54
C GLY A 90 5.59 -5.33 -21.04
N VAL A 91 4.87 -4.87 -20.01
CA VAL A 91 3.69 -5.56 -19.47
C VAL A 91 2.47 -5.16 -20.27
N THR A 92 1.82 -6.15 -20.92
CA THR A 92 0.69 -5.91 -21.85
C THR A 92 -0.65 -6.46 -21.38
N ASN A 93 -0.66 -7.34 -20.38
CA ASN A 93 -1.85 -7.98 -19.82
C ASN A 93 -2.41 -7.22 -18.60
N ILE A 94 -2.34 -5.88 -18.64
CA ILE A 94 -2.82 -5.00 -17.59
C ILE A 94 -3.71 -3.90 -18.17
N LYS A 95 -4.84 -3.64 -17.53
CA LYS A 95 -5.75 -2.53 -17.81
C LYS A 95 -5.76 -1.55 -16.66
N PHE A 96 -5.97 -0.27 -16.96
CA PHE A 96 -6.04 0.79 -15.98
C PHE A 96 -7.42 1.45 -16.02
N GLN A 97 -8.05 1.61 -14.87
CA GLN A 97 -9.40 2.18 -14.79
C GLN A 97 -9.55 3.02 -13.51
N ASN A 98 -10.10 4.24 -13.66
CA ASN A 98 -10.47 5.04 -12.50
C ASN A 98 -11.62 4.36 -11.75
N ALA A 99 -11.45 4.20 -10.45
CA ALA A 99 -12.48 3.62 -9.60
C ALA A 99 -12.34 4.06 -8.14
N ASN A 100 -13.49 4.22 -7.50
CA ASN A 100 -13.62 4.39 -6.07
C ASN A 100 -13.75 3.01 -5.41
N VAL A 101 -12.93 2.72 -4.40
CA VAL A 101 -12.95 1.43 -3.69
C VAL A 101 -14.29 1.15 -2.99
N PHE A 102 -15.05 2.17 -2.65
CA PHE A 102 -16.36 2.03 -2.01
C PHE A 102 -17.50 1.73 -3.01
N GLU A 103 -17.26 1.90 -4.31
CA GLU A 103 -18.23 1.68 -5.38
C GLU A 103 -17.48 1.26 -6.65
N LEU A 104 -16.96 0.03 -6.63
CA LEU A 104 -16.20 -0.52 -7.75
C LEU A 104 -17.12 -0.75 -8.96
N PRO A 105 -16.79 -0.21 -10.15
CA PRO A 105 -17.66 -0.25 -11.33
C PRO A 105 -17.60 -1.62 -12.02
N PHE A 106 -17.69 -2.69 -11.23
CA PHE A 106 -17.66 -4.07 -11.72
C PHE A 106 -18.85 -4.86 -11.16
N PRO A 107 -19.41 -5.79 -11.95
CA PRO A 107 -20.43 -6.72 -11.46
C PRO A 107 -19.93 -7.57 -10.29
N ASP A 108 -20.86 -8.10 -9.51
CA ASP A 108 -20.56 -9.09 -8.47
C ASP A 108 -19.81 -10.27 -9.07
N SER A 109 -18.90 -10.86 -8.30
CA SER A 109 -18.23 -12.11 -8.66
C SER A 109 -17.48 -12.06 -10.01
N THR A 110 -16.79 -10.94 -10.28
CA THR A 110 -16.05 -10.71 -11.53
C THR A 110 -14.63 -11.25 -11.48
N PHE A 111 -13.92 -11.10 -10.34
CA PHE A 111 -12.49 -11.37 -10.22
C PHE A 111 -12.20 -12.65 -9.44
N ASP A 112 -11.18 -13.38 -9.87
CA ASP A 112 -10.68 -14.56 -9.16
C ASP A 112 -9.84 -14.13 -7.93
N VAL A 113 -9.15 -12.99 -8.05
CA VAL A 113 -8.35 -12.37 -6.98
C VAL A 113 -8.65 -10.87 -6.95
N THR A 114 -8.88 -10.32 -5.77
CA THR A 114 -8.83 -8.87 -5.52
C THR A 114 -7.69 -8.58 -4.54
N HIS A 115 -6.91 -7.56 -4.82
CA HIS A 115 -5.72 -7.19 -4.06
C HIS A 115 -5.79 -5.73 -3.68
N ALA A 116 -5.35 -5.39 -2.47
CA ALA A 116 -5.12 -4.02 -2.04
C ALA A 116 -3.86 -3.96 -1.16
N HIS A 117 -2.99 -3.02 -1.46
CA HIS A 117 -1.74 -2.82 -0.74
C HIS A 117 -1.63 -1.38 -0.27
N GLN A 118 -1.67 -1.15 1.06
CA GLN A 118 -1.59 0.17 1.67
C GLN A 118 -2.68 1.14 1.17
N VAL A 119 -3.90 0.65 1.10
CA VAL A 119 -5.10 1.41 0.71
C VAL A 119 -5.99 1.66 1.92
N LEU A 120 -6.28 0.61 2.69
CA LEU A 120 -7.23 0.68 3.80
C LEU A 120 -6.75 1.62 4.92
N CYS A 121 -5.43 1.74 5.10
CA CYS A 121 -4.85 2.68 6.06
C CYS A 121 -5.14 4.17 5.73
N HIS A 122 -5.57 4.48 4.50
CA HIS A 122 -5.93 5.83 4.06
C HIS A 122 -7.44 6.11 4.09
N LEU A 123 -8.26 5.12 4.45
CA LEU A 123 -9.71 5.22 4.42
C LEU A 123 -10.30 5.43 5.83
N ASP A 124 -11.39 6.16 5.88
CA ASP A 124 -12.20 6.33 7.09
C ASP A 124 -13.14 5.13 7.37
N ALA A 125 -13.49 4.36 6.33
CA ALA A 125 -14.37 3.19 6.39
C ALA A 125 -13.73 1.93 5.75
N PRO A 126 -12.61 1.39 6.29
CA PRO A 126 -11.90 0.25 5.68
C PRO A 126 -12.76 -1.02 5.57
N VAL A 127 -13.70 -1.22 6.49
CA VAL A 127 -14.62 -2.37 6.46
C VAL A 127 -15.51 -2.34 5.24
N ASP A 128 -16.03 -1.17 4.83
CA ASP A 128 -16.90 -1.05 3.67
C ASP A 128 -16.12 -1.26 2.36
N ALA A 129 -14.86 -0.83 2.31
CA ALA A 129 -13.97 -1.15 1.21
C ALA A 129 -13.74 -2.67 1.08
N ILE A 130 -13.53 -3.39 2.20
CA ILE A 130 -13.39 -4.85 2.18
C ILE A 130 -14.67 -5.53 1.71
N LYS A 131 -15.85 -5.08 2.15
CA LYS A 131 -17.15 -5.61 1.66
C LYS A 131 -17.28 -5.46 0.14
N GLU A 132 -16.90 -4.31 -0.38
CA GLU A 132 -16.96 -4.04 -1.82
C GLU A 132 -15.95 -4.90 -2.61
N MET A 133 -14.72 -5.05 -2.10
CA MET A 133 -13.76 -6.00 -2.68
C MET A 133 -14.29 -7.44 -2.64
N MET A 134 -14.92 -7.85 -1.54
CA MET A 134 -15.58 -9.17 -1.44
C MET A 134 -16.71 -9.29 -2.42
N ARG A 135 -17.53 -8.25 -2.66
CA ARG A 135 -18.64 -8.28 -3.62
C ARG A 135 -18.15 -8.63 -5.02
N VAL A 136 -17.10 -7.96 -5.49
CA VAL A 136 -16.59 -8.17 -6.87
C VAL A 136 -15.71 -9.41 -7.00
N THR A 137 -15.29 -10.04 -5.90
CA THR A 137 -14.56 -11.31 -5.90
C THR A 137 -15.54 -12.48 -6.11
N LYS A 138 -15.18 -13.47 -6.91
CA LYS A 138 -15.95 -14.69 -7.13
C LYS A 138 -16.07 -15.55 -5.88
N PRO A 139 -17.13 -16.34 -5.70
CA PRO A 139 -17.12 -17.44 -4.72
C PRO A 139 -15.92 -18.37 -4.96
N GLY A 140 -15.21 -18.73 -3.90
CA GLY A 140 -13.94 -19.46 -3.96
C GLY A 140 -12.72 -18.60 -4.31
N GLY A 141 -12.93 -17.36 -4.72
CA GLY A 141 -11.86 -16.41 -5.01
C GLY A 141 -11.19 -15.86 -3.74
N THR A 142 -10.14 -15.09 -3.92
CA THR A 142 -9.27 -14.58 -2.84
C THR A 142 -9.28 -13.06 -2.78
N VAL A 143 -9.55 -12.49 -1.60
CA VAL A 143 -9.23 -11.08 -1.29
C VAL A 143 -7.90 -11.07 -0.56
N SER A 144 -6.93 -10.32 -1.08
CA SER A 144 -5.58 -10.18 -0.53
C SER A 144 -5.38 -8.74 -0.05
N LEU A 145 -5.02 -8.58 1.20
CA LEU A 145 -4.82 -7.29 1.85
C LEU A 145 -3.44 -7.24 2.49
N ARG A 146 -2.77 -6.10 2.37
CA ARG A 146 -1.54 -5.81 3.10
C ARG A 146 -1.49 -4.34 3.52
N GLU A 147 -1.39 -4.10 4.83
CA GLU A 147 -1.39 -2.76 5.41
C GLU A 147 -0.23 -2.59 6.39
N SER A 148 0.42 -1.44 6.39
CA SER A 148 1.44 -1.16 7.40
C SER A 148 0.82 -0.91 8.77
N ASP A 149 1.57 -1.29 9.79
CA ASP A 149 1.33 -0.84 11.16
C ASP A 149 2.32 0.28 11.48
N MET A 150 1.85 1.51 11.40
CA MET A 150 2.70 2.70 11.56
C MET A 150 3.33 2.79 12.94
N TYR A 151 2.82 2.08 13.95
CA TYR A 151 3.39 2.03 15.29
C TYR A 151 4.53 1.02 15.43
N MET A 152 4.73 0.16 14.43
CA MET A 152 5.68 -0.95 14.48
C MET A 152 6.85 -0.71 13.52
N TRP A 153 7.58 0.37 13.78
CA TRP A 153 8.87 0.64 13.15
C TRP A 153 10.01 0.24 14.08
N CYS A 154 11.04 -0.39 13.52
CA CYS A 154 12.27 -0.76 14.18
C CYS A 154 13.41 -0.10 13.40
N ILE A 155 13.98 0.95 13.95
CA ILE A 155 15.04 1.74 13.29
C ILE A 155 16.35 1.67 14.07
N TRP A 156 17.45 1.48 13.38
CA TRP A 156 18.79 1.55 13.94
C TRP A 156 19.69 2.42 13.05
N PRO A 157 20.55 3.30 13.62
CA PRO A 157 20.56 3.72 15.02
C PRO A 157 19.32 4.53 15.42
N GLU A 158 18.99 4.52 16.71
CA GLU A 158 17.88 5.30 17.27
C GLU A 158 18.26 6.79 17.38
N ILE A 159 18.31 7.49 16.26
CA ILE A 159 18.57 8.93 16.21
C ILE A 159 17.31 9.67 16.71
N PRO A 160 17.40 10.53 17.74
CA PRO A 160 16.23 11.16 18.35
C PRO A 160 15.30 11.89 17.36
N ALA A 161 15.87 12.56 16.34
CA ALA A 161 15.08 13.24 15.32
C ALA A 161 14.32 12.25 14.40
N LEU A 162 14.84 11.03 14.18
CA LEU A 162 14.12 9.99 13.42
C LEU A 162 12.98 9.38 14.24
N LEU A 163 13.12 9.26 15.56
CA LEU A 163 12.01 8.85 16.43
C LEU A 163 10.88 9.90 16.43
N LYS A 164 11.24 11.19 16.44
CA LYS A 164 10.27 12.28 16.26
C LYS A 164 9.62 12.23 14.89
N PHE A 165 10.39 11.99 13.82
CA PHE A 165 9.86 11.82 12.46
C PHE A 165 8.83 10.69 12.41
N HIS A 166 9.12 9.54 13.01
CA HIS A 166 8.18 8.42 13.09
C HIS A 166 6.86 8.83 13.76
N GLN A 167 6.93 9.52 14.90
CA GLN A 167 5.73 10.05 15.58
C GLN A 167 4.95 11.06 14.70
N LEU A 168 5.66 11.89 13.93
CA LEU A 168 5.04 12.81 12.99
C LEU A 168 4.29 12.06 11.88
N GLN A 169 4.83 10.94 11.35
CA GLN A 169 4.12 10.15 10.34
C GLN A 169 2.80 9.57 10.89
N ILE A 170 2.80 9.08 12.13
CA ILE A 170 1.58 8.58 12.79
C ILE A 170 0.55 9.71 12.90
N LYS A 171 0.93 10.87 13.44
CA LYS A 171 0.04 12.03 13.57
C LYS A 171 -0.53 12.47 12.22
N ASN A 172 0.29 12.45 11.16
CA ASN A 172 -0.12 12.86 9.83
C ASN A 172 -1.15 11.92 9.19
N ILE A 173 -1.05 10.62 9.42
CA ILE A 173 -2.05 9.65 8.96
C ILE A 173 -3.35 9.80 9.76
N GLU A 174 -3.27 9.75 11.07
CA GLU A 174 -4.45 9.78 11.95
C GLU A 174 -5.17 11.13 11.91
N GLY A 175 -4.43 12.23 11.79
CA GLY A 175 -5.00 13.58 11.65
C GLY A 175 -5.81 13.79 10.36
N LYS A 176 -5.73 12.88 9.40
CA LYS A 176 -6.52 12.86 8.16
C LYS A 176 -7.64 11.82 8.17
N GLY A 177 -7.89 11.19 9.30
CA GLY A 177 -8.87 10.10 9.43
C GLY A 177 -8.36 8.74 8.97
N GLY A 178 -7.07 8.61 8.66
CA GLY A 178 -6.45 7.33 8.29
C GLY A 178 -6.19 6.43 9.51
N GLN A 179 -5.81 5.19 9.22
CA GLN A 179 -5.69 4.09 10.17
C GLN A 179 -4.22 3.78 10.48
N GLY A 180 -3.61 4.48 11.44
CA GLY A 180 -2.20 4.27 11.83
C GLY A 180 -1.87 2.83 12.29
N LYS A 181 -2.89 2.08 12.73
CA LYS A 181 -2.79 0.69 13.20
C LYS A 181 -3.34 -0.33 12.18
N GLY A 182 -3.42 0.03 10.90
CA GLY A 182 -4.07 -0.76 9.87
C GLY A 182 -3.61 -2.21 9.81
N GLY A 183 -2.30 -2.45 9.90
CA GLY A 183 -1.75 -3.80 9.81
C GLY A 183 -2.31 -4.77 10.85
N ARG A 184 -2.37 -4.38 12.11
CA ARG A 184 -2.90 -5.24 13.20
C ARG A 184 -4.41 -5.38 13.20
N GLN A 185 -5.14 -4.49 12.50
CA GLN A 185 -6.59 -4.45 12.47
C GLN A 185 -7.21 -5.29 11.34
N LEU A 186 -6.42 -5.80 10.39
CA LEU A 186 -6.93 -6.52 9.22
C LEU A 186 -7.87 -7.68 9.57
N LEU A 187 -7.56 -8.45 10.62
CA LEU A 187 -8.43 -9.54 11.06
C LEU A 187 -9.79 -9.04 11.53
N SER A 188 -9.79 -7.99 12.36
CA SER A 188 -11.02 -7.37 12.87
C SER A 188 -11.88 -6.86 11.73
N TRP A 189 -11.28 -6.09 10.81
CA TRP A 189 -11.99 -5.55 9.65
C TRP A 189 -12.53 -6.63 8.72
N ALA A 190 -11.78 -7.72 8.50
CA ALA A 190 -12.25 -8.83 7.68
C ALA A 190 -13.47 -9.53 8.31
N LEU A 191 -13.45 -9.74 9.63
CA LEU A 191 -14.59 -10.31 10.37
C LEU A 191 -15.81 -9.37 10.35
N GLU A 192 -15.62 -8.08 10.57
CA GLU A 192 -16.68 -7.07 10.49
C GLU A 192 -17.25 -6.93 9.07
N ALA A 193 -16.44 -7.16 8.05
CA ALA A 193 -16.88 -7.21 6.66
C ALA A 193 -17.70 -8.47 6.33
N GLY A 194 -17.81 -9.43 7.25
CA GLY A 194 -18.62 -10.63 7.11
C GLY A 194 -17.85 -11.89 6.70
N ALA A 195 -16.51 -11.84 6.62
CA ALA A 195 -15.72 -13.03 6.38
C ALA A 195 -15.73 -13.97 7.60
N SER A 196 -15.79 -15.27 7.37
CA SER A 196 -15.69 -16.25 8.45
C SER A 196 -14.23 -16.44 8.89
N ARG A 197 -13.98 -16.59 10.20
CA ARG A 197 -12.63 -16.74 10.74
C ARG A 197 -11.82 -17.86 10.08
N GLN A 198 -12.48 -18.96 9.74
CA GLN A 198 -11.84 -20.12 9.10
C GLN A 198 -11.41 -19.86 7.64
N ASP A 199 -11.96 -18.83 7.01
CA ASP A 199 -11.65 -18.43 5.62
C ASP A 199 -10.58 -17.35 5.56
N ILE A 200 -10.04 -16.92 6.72
CA ILE A 200 -9.02 -15.89 6.83
C ILE A 200 -7.69 -16.50 7.27
N THR A 201 -6.67 -16.33 6.42
CA THR A 201 -5.27 -16.53 6.81
C THR A 201 -4.65 -15.18 7.10
N LEU A 202 -4.15 -14.99 8.33
CA LEU A 202 -3.47 -13.77 8.75
C LEU A 202 -1.98 -14.06 8.94
N SER A 203 -1.13 -13.18 8.46
CA SER A 203 0.32 -13.17 8.69
C SER A 203 0.83 -11.74 8.92
N PHE A 204 2.10 -11.64 9.29
CA PHE A 204 2.81 -10.36 9.33
C PHE A 204 4.08 -10.49 8.51
N GLY A 205 4.27 -9.56 7.58
CA GLY A 205 5.49 -9.40 6.82
C GLY A 205 6.22 -8.14 7.24
N THR A 206 7.51 -8.07 6.95
CA THR A 206 8.32 -6.91 7.28
C THR A 206 8.99 -6.37 6.02
N TRP A 207 8.89 -5.07 5.78
CA TRP A 207 9.87 -4.41 4.92
C TRP A 207 11.15 -4.20 5.72
N CYS A 208 12.27 -4.51 5.09
CA CYS A 208 13.59 -4.32 5.67
C CYS A 208 14.43 -3.46 4.72
N TYR A 209 14.79 -2.26 5.15
CA TYR A 209 15.63 -1.34 4.42
C TYR A 209 17.02 -1.38 5.05
N SER A 210 17.92 -2.23 4.52
CA SER A 210 19.27 -2.45 5.05
C SER A 210 20.35 -2.47 3.98
N THR A 211 20.01 -2.80 2.72
CA THR A 211 20.98 -2.66 1.62
C THR A 211 21.16 -1.19 1.22
N PRO A 212 22.28 -0.79 0.59
CA PRO A 212 22.46 0.57 0.11
C PRO A 212 21.33 1.05 -0.79
N GLU A 213 20.81 0.18 -1.67
CA GLU A 213 19.73 0.47 -2.59
C GLU A 213 18.40 0.70 -1.86
N ASP A 214 18.05 -0.18 -0.92
CA ASP A 214 16.82 -0.07 -0.12
C ASP A 214 16.86 1.17 0.78
N LYS A 215 17.99 1.39 1.45
CA LYS A 215 18.21 2.57 2.27
C LYS A 215 18.03 3.84 1.46
N LYS A 216 18.63 3.91 0.26
CA LYS A 216 18.50 5.06 -0.63
C LYS A 216 17.06 5.26 -1.08
N ALA A 217 16.35 4.19 -1.47
CA ALA A 217 14.96 4.28 -1.92
C ALA A 217 14.05 4.88 -0.85
N TRP A 218 14.19 4.47 0.40
CA TRP A 218 13.35 4.96 1.50
C TRP A 218 13.90 6.24 2.12
N GLY A 219 15.15 6.23 2.61
CA GLY A 219 15.74 7.33 3.38
C GLY A 219 15.83 8.63 2.60
N SER A 220 16.20 8.58 1.30
CA SER A 220 16.21 9.79 0.46
C SER A 220 14.81 10.40 0.32
N ALA A 221 13.79 9.56 0.11
CA ALA A 221 12.43 10.04 -0.01
C ALA A 221 11.91 10.65 1.32
N MET A 222 12.29 10.10 2.47
CA MET A 222 11.91 10.65 3.78
C MET A 222 12.66 11.93 4.09
N LYS A 223 13.95 12.02 3.71
CA LYS A 223 14.73 13.27 3.76
C LYS A 223 14.05 14.36 2.92
N ASP A 224 13.75 14.07 1.65
CA ASP A 224 13.12 15.04 0.75
C ASP A 224 11.76 15.52 1.27
N ARG A 225 10.94 14.62 1.81
CA ARG A 225 9.66 14.96 2.46
C ARG A 225 9.80 15.90 3.66
N SER A 226 10.91 15.82 4.38
CA SER A 226 11.20 16.70 5.49
C SER A 226 11.62 18.09 5.01
N LEU A 227 12.27 18.20 3.84
CA LEU A 227 12.81 19.46 3.31
C LEU A 227 11.80 20.24 2.50
N THR A 228 10.95 19.58 1.71
CA THR A 228 10.11 20.24 0.70
C THR A 228 8.75 19.57 0.51
N GLY A 229 7.84 20.33 -0.14
CA GLY A 229 6.57 19.83 -0.65
C GLY A 229 5.46 19.71 0.39
N PHE A 230 4.34 19.19 -0.09
CA PHE A 230 3.07 19.16 0.64
C PHE A 230 3.15 18.58 2.06
N ALA A 231 3.96 17.53 2.27
CA ALA A 231 4.06 16.89 3.58
C ALA A 231 4.68 17.83 4.63
N ARG A 232 5.72 18.59 4.24
CA ARG A 232 6.34 19.63 5.08
C ARG A 232 5.37 20.76 5.36
N GLU A 233 4.76 21.31 4.31
CA GLU A 233 3.82 22.42 4.40
C GLU A 233 2.65 22.10 5.34
N LYS A 234 2.06 20.92 5.17
CA LYS A 234 0.96 20.47 6.03
C LYS A 234 1.38 20.21 7.48
N ALA A 235 2.56 19.66 7.72
CA ALA A 235 3.06 19.46 9.08
C ALA A 235 3.20 20.81 9.83
N ILE A 236 3.68 21.84 9.15
CA ILE A 236 3.82 23.20 9.70
C ILE A 236 2.43 23.84 9.90
N GLU A 237 1.57 23.81 8.87
CA GLU A 237 0.20 24.36 8.92
C GLU A 237 -0.62 23.78 10.07
N MET A 238 -0.53 22.47 10.28
CA MET A 238 -1.24 21.76 11.36
C MET A 238 -0.58 21.90 12.73
N GLY A 239 0.57 22.59 12.83
CA GLY A 239 1.34 22.70 14.07
C GLY A 239 1.91 21.38 14.59
N ASN A 240 2.07 20.38 13.72
CA ASN A 240 2.61 19.06 14.07
C ASN A 240 4.14 19.06 14.18
N ALA A 241 4.82 19.98 13.47
CA ALA A 241 6.25 20.21 13.55
C ALA A 241 6.59 21.63 13.07
N THR A 242 7.70 22.18 13.55
CA THR A 242 8.28 23.43 13.06
C THR A 242 9.18 23.18 11.84
N GLY A 243 9.52 24.25 11.10
CA GLY A 243 10.48 24.18 10.00
C GLY A 243 11.84 23.66 10.46
N ASP A 244 12.34 24.16 11.60
CA ASP A 244 13.64 23.77 12.16
C ASP A 244 13.66 22.28 12.57
N GLU A 245 12.58 21.77 13.19
CA GLU A 245 12.44 20.35 13.53
C GLU A 245 12.45 19.45 12.28
N LEU A 246 11.81 19.89 11.21
CA LEU A 246 11.80 19.15 9.92
C LEU A 246 13.19 19.17 9.25
N ASP A 247 13.94 20.27 9.38
CA ASP A 247 15.32 20.35 8.89
C ASP A 247 16.26 19.45 9.72
N GLU A 248 16.05 19.33 11.04
CA GLU A 248 16.77 18.36 11.88
C GLU A 248 16.43 16.91 11.49
N MET A 249 15.17 16.61 11.19
CA MET A 249 14.77 15.28 10.71
C MET A 249 15.43 14.96 9.37
N ALA A 250 15.53 15.92 8.45
CA ALA A 250 16.21 15.72 7.18
C ALA A 250 17.71 15.41 7.35
N LYS A 251 18.41 16.12 8.24
CA LYS A 251 19.82 15.84 8.58
C LYS A 251 19.99 14.46 9.22
N ALA A 252 19.03 14.06 10.06
CA ALA A 252 19.06 12.75 10.69
C ALA A 252 18.84 11.61 9.66
N TRP A 253 17.99 11.80 8.64
CA TRP A 253 17.88 10.86 7.52
C TRP A 253 19.17 10.78 6.68
N GLU A 254 19.86 11.90 6.48
CA GLU A 254 21.17 11.93 5.81
C GLU A 254 22.22 11.15 6.59
N GLN A 255 22.34 11.41 7.89
CA GLN A 255 23.20 10.64 8.80
C GLN A 255 22.88 9.14 8.75
N TRP A 256 21.58 8.77 8.79
CA TRP A 256 21.13 7.38 8.70
C TRP A 256 21.54 6.71 7.39
N LEU A 257 21.44 7.43 6.28
CA LEU A 257 21.85 6.94 4.95
C LEU A 257 23.37 6.66 4.89
N GLU A 258 24.18 7.49 5.52
CA GLU A 258 25.64 7.39 5.56
C GLU A 258 26.15 6.36 6.58
N THR A 259 25.34 6.00 7.57
CA THR A 259 25.71 5.02 8.59
C THR A 259 25.70 3.61 7.99
N GLU A 260 26.82 2.90 8.04
CA GLU A 260 27.01 1.60 7.36
C GLU A 260 26.05 0.53 7.89
N ASP A 261 25.92 0.39 9.20
CA ASP A 261 25.11 -0.60 9.89
C ASP A 261 23.66 -0.14 10.16
N SER A 262 23.22 0.95 9.52
CA SER A 262 21.85 1.43 9.69
C SER A 262 20.85 0.52 9.02
N SER A 263 19.69 0.38 9.65
CA SER A 263 18.56 -0.42 9.13
C SER A 263 17.23 0.11 9.61
N LEU A 264 16.17 -0.18 8.85
CA LEU A 264 14.79 0.11 9.22
C LEU A 264 13.90 -1.08 8.88
N GLY A 265 13.17 -1.59 9.86
CA GLY A 265 12.10 -2.56 9.70
C GLY A 265 10.73 -1.90 9.85
N ILE A 266 9.79 -2.20 8.95
CA ILE A 266 8.39 -1.75 9.05
C ILE A 266 7.50 -2.98 8.97
N MET A 267 6.74 -3.25 10.04
CA MET A 267 5.82 -4.37 10.08
C MET A 267 4.54 -4.06 9.29
N ASN A 268 4.09 -5.04 8.54
CA ASN A 268 2.84 -5.01 7.79
C ASN A 268 1.98 -6.20 8.18
N GLY A 269 0.70 -5.97 8.44
CA GLY A 269 -0.29 -7.03 8.51
C GLY A 269 -0.65 -7.50 7.10
N GLU A 270 -0.91 -8.80 6.96
CA GLU A 270 -1.23 -9.45 5.70
C GLU A 270 -2.42 -10.39 5.91
N ALA A 271 -3.43 -10.30 5.06
CA ALA A 271 -4.60 -11.17 5.14
C ALA A 271 -4.96 -11.72 3.77
N LEU A 272 -5.23 -13.02 3.72
CA LEU A 272 -5.89 -13.70 2.61
C LEU A 272 -7.26 -14.17 3.06
N ILE A 273 -8.31 -13.71 2.38
CA ILE A 273 -9.70 -14.05 2.68
C ILE A 273 -10.23 -14.87 1.49
N THR A 274 -10.67 -16.11 1.73
CA THR A 274 -11.39 -16.88 0.73
C THR A 274 -12.87 -16.52 0.80
N LYS A 275 -13.44 -15.97 -0.29
CA LYS A 275 -14.88 -15.67 -0.34
C LYS A 275 -15.67 -16.96 -0.47
N ARG A 276 -16.72 -17.10 0.32
CA ARG A 276 -17.72 -18.19 0.16
C ARG A 276 -18.80 -17.82 -0.80
#